data_1ac75d0e39821fdf2ea825daa8e5c2d5
#
_entry.id   1ac75d0e39821fdf2ea825daa8e5c2d5
#
_cell.length_a   1.000
_cell.length_b   1.000
_cell.length_c   1.000
_cell.angle_alpha   90.00
_cell.angle_beta   90.00
_cell.angle_gamma   90.00
#
_symmetry.space_group_name_H-M   'P 1'
#
loop_
_entity.id
_entity.type
_entity.pdbx_description
1 polymer ?
#
loop_
_entity_poly.entity_id
_entity_poly.type
_entity_poly.pdbx_seq_one_letter_code
_entity_poly.pdbx_strand_id
1 'polypeptide(L)'
;SCSSNASTKVFFLVGFPALQDFQTLLFIVFLLFYLLILVGNAVIITVVVVDHTLHKPMYFFLLNLSVLDVLFTTTTIPKMLMMFLANAKTISFQGCFLQMYSFHGLTVTEALLLVVMAYDRYEAICNPLRYPAKMTRRVNIQLAASAWITALLIPVPVITQTSQLAYGDTTRVHHCFCDHLAVVQAACSDFRADFQTFLGFSIAMTVSVVPLSLVTLSYVHIILSVLKINSKEGRLKAFSTCSSHLLVVGTYYFSIAVAYVSYRVDIPMDIHVMSNVIFSILTPLLNPIIYTLRNMEVKSAVKKFIFLKI
;
A
#
# COMPACT_ATOMS: atom_id res chain seq x y z
N SER A 1 -17.34 29.53 -10.93
CA SER A 1 -18.68 29.52 -10.37
C SER A 1 -19.23 28.09 -10.37
N CYS A 2 -19.61 27.61 -9.19
CA CYS A 2 -20.28 26.31 -9.06
C CYS A 2 -21.72 26.41 -9.59
N SER A 3 -21.91 26.08 -10.84
CA SER A 3 -23.22 25.94 -11.45
C SER A 3 -23.75 24.53 -11.15
N SER A 4 -24.95 24.45 -10.56
CA SER A 4 -25.58 23.17 -10.16
C SER A 4 -25.95 22.23 -11.30
N ASN A 5 -25.71 22.62 -12.54
CA ASN A 5 -26.09 21.90 -13.76
C ASN A 5 -24.91 21.41 -14.62
N ALA A 6 -23.66 21.64 -14.19
CA ALA A 6 -22.51 21.17 -14.94
C ALA A 6 -22.14 19.73 -14.55
N SER A 7 -22.34 18.80 -15.47
CA SER A 7 -21.81 17.44 -15.29
C SER A 7 -20.31 17.45 -15.65
N THR A 8 -19.46 17.48 -14.63
CA THR A 8 -18.00 17.39 -14.80
C THR A 8 -17.66 16.08 -15.51
N LYS A 9 -17.09 16.18 -16.71
CA LYS A 9 -16.68 15.01 -17.50
C LYS A 9 -15.22 14.64 -17.27
N VAL A 10 -14.41 15.62 -16.88
CA VAL A 10 -12.94 15.51 -16.82
C VAL A 10 -12.39 16.30 -15.65
N PHE A 11 -11.45 15.72 -14.92
CA PHE A 11 -10.61 16.41 -13.91
C PHE A 11 -9.26 16.76 -14.52
N PHE A 12 -8.69 17.87 -14.05
CA PHE A 12 -7.35 18.32 -14.41
C PHE A 12 -6.40 18.12 -13.22
N LEU A 13 -5.44 17.22 -13.37
CA LEU A 13 -4.40 16.95 -12.37
C LEU A 13 -3.30 18.00 -12.48
N VAL A 14 -3.09 18.77 -11.43
CA VAL A 14 -2.11 19.86 -11.43
C VAL A 14 -0.67 19.34 -11.43
N GLY A 15 -0.42 18.23 -10.73
CA GLY A 15 0.90 17.63 -10.62
C GLY A 15 1.82 18.43 -9.68
N PHE A 16 3.06 18.66 -10.15
CA PHE A 16 4.09 19.43 -9.46
C PHE A 16 4.28 20.80 -10.14
N PRO A 17 3.61 21.87 -9.69
CA PRO A 17 3.71 23.18 -10.34
C PRO A 17 5.12 23.75 -10.35
N ALA A 18 5.89 23.60 -9.28
CA ALA A 18 7.26 24.13 -9.16
C ALA A 18 8.30 23.28 -9.91
N LEU A 19 7.96 22.07 -10.37
CA LEU A 19 8.90 21.15 -11.04
C LEU A 19 8.61 20.99 -12.53
N GLN A 20 7.93 21.94 -13.16
CA GLN A 20 7.54 21.83 -14.57
C GLN A 20 8.74 21.75 -15.52
N ASP A 21 9.86 22.41 -15.18
CA ASP A 21 11.09 22.36 -15.97
C ASP A 21 11.83 21.00 -15.85
N PHE A 22 11.44 20.19 -14.87
CA PHE A 22 12.08 18.90 -14.58
C PHE A 22 11.23 17.69 -15.02
N GLN A 23 10.23 17.86 -15.88
CA GLN A 23 9.31 16.80 -16.27
C GLN A 23 10.02 15.57 -16.87
N THR A 24 11.03 15.78 -17.72
CA THR A 24 11.83 14.68 -18.27
C THR A 24 12.59 13.91 -17.19
N LEU A 25 13.16 14.61 -16.22
CA LEU A 25 13.84 13.98 -15.09
C LEU A 25 12.86 13.19 -14.23
N LEU A 26 11.70 13.77 -13.91
CA LEU A 26 10.63 13.09 -13.16
C LEU A 26 10.17 11.84 -13.91
N PHE A 27 9.95 11.92 -15.22
CA PHE A 27 9.60 10.76 -16.04
C PHE A 27 10.63 9.62 -15.91
N ILE A 28 11.91 9.93 -16.06
CA ILE A 28 12.98 8.93 -15.99
C ILE A 28 13.04 8.30 -14.58
N VAL A 29 13.02 9.11 -13.53
CA VAL A 29 13.09 8.65 -12.14
C VAL A 29 11.90 7.76 -11.79
N PHE A 30 10.67 8.18 -12.11
CA PHE A 30 9.47 7.40 -11.82
C PHE A 30 9.38 6.13 -12.67
N LEU A 31 9.85 6.17 -13.92
CA LEU A 31 9.94 4.98 -14.76
C LEU A 31 10.91 3.95 -14.17
N LEU A 32 12.08 4.40 -13.71
CA LEU A 32 13.05 3.51 -13.04
C LEU A 32 12.47 2.87 -11.79
N PHE A 33 11.83 3.64 -10.90
CA PHE A 33 11.18 3.09 -9.72
C PHE A 33 10.07 2.09 -10.08
N TYR A 34 9.25 2.41 -11.07
CA TYR A 34 8.20 1.51 -11.51
C TYR A 34 8.75 0.19 -12.04
N LEU A 35 9.77 0.23 -12.89
CA LEU A 35 10.43 -0.97 -13.40
C LEU A 35 11.08 -1.80 -12.28
N LEU A 36 11.74 -1.16 -11.31
CA LEU A 36 12.33 -1.85 -10.16
C LEU A 36 11.25 -2.53 -9.29
N ILE A 37 10.12 -1.87 -9.08
CA ILE A 37 8.99 -2.45 -8.34
C ILE A 37 8.42 -3.65 -9.10
N LEU A 38 8.16 -3.52 -10.39
CA LEU A 38 7.61 -4.60 -11.21
C LEU A 38 8.56 -5.81 -11.24
N VAL A 39 9.84 -5.59 -11.50
CA VAL A 39 10.85 -6.67 -11.55
C VAL A 39 11.03 -7.30 -10.18
N GLY A 40 11.20 -6.50 -9.12
CA GLY A 40 11.41 -7.02 -7.77
C GLY A 40 10.26 -7.90 -7.29
N ASN A 41 9.02 -7.43 -7.47
CA ASN A 41 7.84 -8.20 -7.08
C ASN A 41 7.59 -9.40 -8.01
N ALA A 42 7.85 -9.29 -9.32
CA ALA A 42 7.78 -10.43 -10.24
C ALA A 42 8.77 -11.54 -9.87
N VAL A 43 9.97 -11.20 -9.42
CA VAL A 43 10.95 -12.18 -8.92
C VAL A 43 10.41 -12.89 -7.69
N ILE A 44 9.86 -12.17 -6.70
CA ILE A 44 9.26 -12.78 -5.50
C ILE A 44 8.10 -13.70 -5.88
N ILE A 45 7.18 -13.24 -6.72
CA ILE A 45 6.03 -14.03 -7.20
C ILE A 45 6.51 -15.33 -7.85
N THR A 46 7.46 -15.22 -8.77
CA THR A 46 7.99 -16.38 -9.50
C THR A 46 8.66 -17.37 -8.57
N VAL A 47 9.53 -16.90 -7.69
CA VAL A 47 10.28 -17.78 -6.77
C VAL A 47 9.35 -18.46 -5.78
N VAL A 48 8.35 -17.79 -5.23
CA VAL A 48 7.37 -18.38 -4.31
C VAL A 48 6.49 -19.42 -5.01
N VAL A 49 6.14 -19.21 -6.27
CA VAL A 49 5.33 -20.17 -7.04
C VAL A 49 6.14 -21.41 -7.44
N VAL A 50 7.39 -21.22 -7.87
CA VAL A 50 8.22 -22.30 -8.45
C VAL A 50 8.94 -23.12 -7.40
N ASP A 51 9.42 -22.52 -6.30
CA ASP A 51 10.17 -23.24 -5.27
C ASP A 51 9.24 -23.82 -4.19
N HIS A 52 9.04 -25.11 -4.22
CA HIS A 52 8.18 -25.85 -3.26
C HIS A 52 8.61 -25.68 -1.80
N THR A 53 9.88 -25.31 -1.53
CA THR A 53 10.34 -25.06 -0.15
C THR A 53 9.70 -23.82 0.46
N LEU A 54 9.19 -22.92 -0.39
CA LEU A 54 8.46 -21.70 -0.01
C LEU A 54 6.93 -21.89 0.06
N HIS A 55 6.42 -23.12 -0.09
CA HIS A 55 4.97 -23.38 0.03
C HIS A 55 4.53 -23.48 1.50
N LYS A 56 4.85 -22.44 2.29
CA LYS A 56 4.45 -22.27 3.70
C LYS A 56 3.48 -21.06 3.82
N PRO A 57 2.66 -20.99 4.89
CA PRO A 57 1.67 -19.92 5.06
C PRO A 57 2.24 -18.51 4.89
N MET A 58 3.37 -18.22 5.51
CA MET A 58 4.01 -16.89 5.43
C MET A 58 4.33 -16.47 3.99
N TYR A 59 4.81 -17.39 3.15
CA TYR A 59 5.15 -17.08 1.75
C TYR A 59 3.93 -16.98 0.85
N PHE A 60 2.84 -17.64 1.21
CA PHE A 60 1.54 -17.42 0.57
C PHE A 60 1.06 -15.98 0.79
N PHE A 61 1.20 -15.44 2.00
CA PHE A 61 0.87 -14.04 2.27
C PHE A 61 1.86 -13.08 1.62
N LEU A 62 3.14 -13.42 1.55
CA LEU A 62 4.15 -12.67 0.81
C LEU A 62 3.81 -12.59 -0.69
N LEU A 63 3.34 -13.67 -1.28
CA LEU A 63 2.85 -13.70 -2.67
C LEU A 63 1.69 -12.70 -2.85
N ASN A 64 0.70 -12.72 -1.94
CA ASN A 64 -0.41 -11.76 -1.96
C ASN A 64 0.10 -10.31 -1.85
N LEU A 65 1.06 -10.04 -0.97
CA LEU A 65 1.65 -8.72 -0.80
C LEU A 65 2.37 -8.26 -2.09
N SER A 66 3.13 -9.13 -2.74
CA SER A 66 3.83 -8.79 -3.99
C SER A 66 2.85 -8.54 -5.15
N VAL A 67 1.77 -9.30 -5.25
CA VAL A 67 0.70 -9.04 -6.23
C VAL A 67 0.04 -7.68 -5.95
N LEU A 68 -0.25 -7.40 -4.69
CA LEU A 68 -0.81 -6.13 -4.24
C LEU A 68 0.11 -4.96 -4.60
N ASP A 69 1.42 -5.06 -4.37
CA ASP A 69 2.40 -4.02 -4.67
C ASP A 69 2.41 -3.67 -6.17
N VAL A 70 2.32 -4.67 -7.06
CA VAL A 70 2.20 -4.46 -8.50
C VAL A 70 0.90 -3.74 -8.86
N LEU A 71 -0.23 -4.19 -8.31
CA LEU A 71 -1.53 -3.57 -8.55
C LEU A 71 -1.57 -2.13 -8.05
N PHE A 72 -1.08 -1.90 -6.83
CA PHE A 72 -1.08 -0.61 -6.17
C PHE A 72 -0.29 0.45 -6.96
N THR A 73 0.93 0.13 -7.36
CA THR A 73 1.76 1.05 -8.16
C THR A 73 1.21 1.27 -9.55
N THR A 74 0.58 0.26 -10.15
CA THR A 74 -0.03 0.37 -11.47
C THR A 74 -1.29 1.25 -11.49
N THR A 75 -1.90 1.52 -10.33
CA THR A 75 -3.04 2.46 -10.25
C THR A 75 -2.64 3.92 -10.43
N THR A 76 -1.42 4.30 -10.07
CA THR A 76 -0.98 5.71 -10.02
C THR A 76 0.16 6.03 -10.99
N ILE A 77 1.23 5.22 -11.02
CA ILE A 77 2.47 5.55 -11.74
C ILE A 77 2.28 5.67 -13.24
N PRO A 78 1.57 4.78 -13.97
CA PRO A 78 1.40 4.93 -15.42
C PRO A 78 0.76 6.26 -15.82
N LYS A 79 -0.24 6.73 -15.06
CA LYS A 79 -0.87 8.04 -15.30
C LYS A 79 0.10 9.19 -15.04
N MET A 80 0.90 9.09 -14.00
CA MET A 80 1.94 10.07 -13.69
C MET A 80 3.01 10.12 -14.79
N LEU A 81 3.43 8.97 -15.32
CA LEU A 81 4.38 8.91 -16.42
C LEU A 81 3.84 9.59 -17.69
N MET A 82 2.57 9.36 -18.03
CA MET A 82 1.93 10.04 -19.14
C MET A 82 1.79 11.55 -18.92
N MET A 83 1.59 11.98 -17.69
CA MET A 83 1.54 13.39 -17.32
C MET A 83 2.91 14.05 -17.53
N PHE A 84 4.01 13.39 -17.16
CA PHE A 84 5.36 13.94 -17.31
C PHE A 84 5.87 13.86 -18.76
N LEU A 85 5.57 12.76 -19.49
CA LEU A 85 6.07 12.56 -20.84
C LEU A 85 5.28 13.37 -21.90
N ALA A 86 3.95 13.33 -21.82
CA ALA A 86 3.07 13.87 -22.85
C ALA A 86 2.20 15.04 -22.35
N ASN A 87 2.48 15.58 -21.15
CA ASN A 87 1.66 16.61 -20.50
C ASN A 87 0.16 16.25 -20.40
N ALA A 88 -0.15 14.94 -20.34
CA ALA A 88 -1.50 14.39 -20.31
C ALA A 88 -2.12 14.54 -18.90
N LYS A 89 -2.46 15.78 -18.52
CA LYS A 89 -2.93 16.14 -17.16
C LYS A 89 -4.43 15.89 -16.94
N THR A 90 -5.16 15.47 -17.95
CA THR A 90 -6.61 15.23 -17.84
C THR A 90 -6.89 13.76 -17.52
N ILE A 91 -7.90 13.54 -16.67
CA ILE A 91 -8.44 12.21 -16.36
C ILE A 91 -9.98 12.29 -16.38
N SER A 92 -10.63 11.26 -16.94
CA SER A 92 -12.09 11.21 -16.94
C SER A 92 -12.64 11.12 -15.51
N PHE A 93 -13.88 11.58 -15.30
CA PHE A 93 -14.57 11.48 -14.03
C PHE A 93 -14.54 10.04 -13.50
N GLN A 94 -14.97 9.09 -14.32
CA GLN A 94 -14.98 7.67 -13.95
C GLN A 94 -13.58 7.12 -13.66
N GLY A 95 -12.59 7.48 -14.48
CA GLY A 95 -11.19 7.08 -14.29
C GLY A 95 -10.60 7.61 -12.98
N CYS A 96 -10.94 8.84 -12.59
CA CYS A 96 -10.51 9.43 -11.34
C CYS A 96 -11.08 8.67 -10.12
N PHE A 97 -12.37 8.38 -10.12
CA PHE A 97 -13.00 7.65 -9.01
C PHE A 97 -12.58 6.18 -8.96
N LEU A 98 -12.34 5.54 -10.11
CA LEU A 98 -11.78 4.19 -10.16
C LEU A 98 -10.34 4.16 -9.60
N GLN A 99 -9.51 5.14 -9.97
CA GLN A 99 -8.16 5.28 -9.43
C GLN A 99 -8.18 5.49 -7.91
N MET A 100 -9.02 6.39 -7.42
CA MET A 100 -9.22 6.67 -5.99
C MET A 100 -9.67 5.42 -5.24
N TYR A 101 -10.68 4.71 -5.76
CA TYR A 101 -11.17 3.46 -5.17
C TYR A 101 -10.08 2.40 -5.08
N SER A 102 -9.36 2.17 -6.19
CA SER A 102 -8.29 1.17 -6.24
C SER A 102 -7.16 1.53 -5.28
N PHE A 103 -6.73 2.79 -5.26
CA PHE A 103 -5.68 3.27 -4.37
C PHE A 103 -6.02 3.04 -2.90
N HIS A 104 -7.18 3.48 -2.44
CA HIS A 104 -7.58 3.33 -1.05
C HIS A 104 -7.89 1.88 -0.68
N GLY A 105 -8.56 1.13 -1.54
CA GLY A 105 -8.84 -0.30 -1.31
C GLY A 105 -7.56 -1.12 -1.17
N LEU A 106 -6.58 -0.90 -2.05
CA LEU A 106 -5.30 -1.59 -1.99
C LEU A 106 -4.45 -1.17 -0.79
N THR A 107 -4.50 0.11 -0.39
CA THR A 107 -3.85 0.58 0.85
C THR A 107 -4.38 -0.16 2.07
N VAL A 108 -5.70 -0.28 2.20
CA VAL A 108 -6.32 -1.04 3.31
C VAL A 108 -6.00 -2.53 3.22
N THR A 109 -5.95 -3.09 2.00
CA THR A 109 -5.56 -4.50 1.81
C THR A 109 -4.16 -4.76 2.34
N GLU A 110 -3.21 -3.86 2.12
CA GLU A 110 -1.86 -3.97 2.66
C GLU A 110 -1.88 -4.01 4.19
N ALA A 111 -2.58 -3.08 4.83
CA ALA A 111 -2.72 -3.06 6.30
C ALA A 111 -3.29 -4.37 6.85
N LEU A 112 -4.35 -4.92 6.24
CA LEU A 112 -4.98 -6.16 6.69
C LEU A 112 -4.13 -7.40 6.40
N LEU A 113 -3.39 -7.45 5.28
CA LEU A 113 -2.43 -8.53 5.02
C LEU A 113 -1.30 -8.52 6.05
N LEU A 114 -0.81 -7.34 6.46
CA LEU A 114 0.20 -7.24 7.52
C LEU A 114 -0.33 -7.75 8.87
N VAL A 115 -1.61 -7.54 9.17
CA VAL A 115 -2.26 -8.14 10.36
C VAL A 115 -2.31 -9.66 10.26
N VAL A 116 -2.71 -10.19 9.11
CA VAL A 116 -2.75 -11.65 8.89
C VAL A 116 -1.36 -12.27 9.01
N MET A 117 -0.33 -11.59 8.49
CA MET A 117 1.06 -12.03 8.62
C MET A 117 1.55 -11.96 10.07
N ALA A 118 1.14 -10.96 10.84
CA ALA A 118 1.44 -10.89 12.28
C ALA A 118 0.77 -12.04 13.05
N TYR A 119 -0.47 -12.36 12.72
CA TYR A 119 -1.18 -13.52 13.29
C TYR A 119 -0.49 -14.83 12.94
N ASP A 120 -0.05 -15.03 11.69
CA ASP A 120 0.74 -16.19 11.29
C ASP A 120 2.02 -16.34 12.13
N ARG A 121 2.76 -15.25 12.33
CA ARG A 121 3.96 -15.25 13.19
C ARG A 121 3.62 -15.56 14.64
N TYR A 122 2.54 -14.98 15.16
CA TYR A 122 2.07 -15.28 16.51
C TYR A 122 1.79 -16.78 16.70
N GLU A 123 1.01 -17.39 15.82
CA GLU A 123 0.72 -18.82 15.91
C GLU A 123 1.97 -19.69 15.75
N ALA A 124 2.87 -19.34 14.84
CA ALA A 124 4.11 -20.09 14.62
C ALA A 124 5.07 -20.08 15.83
N ILE A 125 5.12 -18.98 16.57
CA ILE A 125 6.08 -18.80 17.67
C ILE A 125 5.45 -19.11 19.02
N CYS A 126 4.22 -18.68 19.28
CA CYS A 126 3.55 -18.85 20.56
C CYS A 126 2.86 -20.22 20.69
N ASN A 127 2.42 -20.82 19.58
CA ASN A 127 1.67 -22.07 19.52
C ASN A 127 2.26 -23.09 18.53
N PRO A 128 3.57 -23.40 18.55
CA PRO A 128 4.26 -24.14 17.48
C PRO A 128 3.70 -25.55 17.25
N LEU A 129 3.25 -26.22 18.32
CA LEU A 129 2.66 -27.57 18.22
C LEU A 129 1.29 -27.59 17.53
N ARG A 130 0.54 -26.51 17.62
CA ARG A 130 -0.79 -26.38 17.01
C ARG A 130 -0.75 -25.63 15.66
N TYR A 131 0.35 -25.01 15.33
CA TYR A 131 0.50 -24.20 14.12
C TYR A 131 0.13 -24.95 12.84
N PRO A 132 0.64 -26.18 12.55
CA PRO A 132 0.29 -26.89 11.32
C PRO A 132 -1.21 -27.24 11.22
N ALA A 133 -1.86 -27.48 12.36
CA ALA A 133 -3.29 -27.79 12.40
C ALA A 133 -4.17 -26.56 12.24
N LYS A 134 -3.71 -25.38 12.69
CA LYS A 134 -4.42 -24.10 12.59
C LYS A 134 -4.23 -23.42 11.23
N MET A 135 -2.99 -23.32 10.75
CA MET A 135 -2.63 -22.60 9.54
C MET A 135 -2.66 -23.53 8.31
N THR A 136 -3.80 -24.17 8.12
CA THR A 136 -4.03 -25.02 6.95
C THR A 136 -4.17 -24.18 5.67
N ARG A 137 -3.99 -24.80 4.49
CA ARG A 137 -4.18 -24.12 3.19
C ARG A 137 -5.55 -23.43 3.09
N ARG A 138 -6.60 -24.08 3.57
CA ARG A 138 -7.96 -23.51 3.58
C ARG A 138 -8.04 -22.26 4.43
N VAL A 139 -7.51 -22.29 5.64
CA VAL A 139 -7.48 -21.14 6.55
C VAL A 139 -6.69 -19.97 5.96
N ASN A 140 -5.53 -20.24 5.36
CA ASN A 140 -4.71 -19.20 4.72
C ASN A 140 -5.46 -18.51 3.58
N ILE A 141 -6.16 -19.27 2.73
CA ILE A 141 -6.98 -18.71 1.65
C ILE A 141 -8.14 -17.88 2.24
N GLN A 142 -8.80 -18.36 3.29
CA GLN A 142 -9.89 -17.63 3.95
C GLN A 142 -9.40 -16.32 4.56
N LEU A 143 -8.25 -16.33 5.23
CA LEU A 143 -7.66 -15.12 5.82
C LEU A 143 -7.28 -14.09 4.74
N ALA A 144 -6.61 -14.52 3.68
CA ALA A 144 -6.28 -13.63 2.57
C ALA A 144 -7.54 -13.08 1.89
N ALA A 145 -8.49 -13.94 1.54
CA ALA A 145 -9.75 -13.53 0.91
C ALA A 145 -10.54 -12.55 1.79
N SER A 146 -10.61 -12.81 3.10
CA SER A 146 -11.26 -11.89 4.05
C SER A 146 -10.58 -10.53 4.09
N ALA A 147 -9.24 -10.49 4.07
CA ALA A 147 -8.47 -9.24 4.02
C ALA A 147 -8.78 -8.45 2.74
N TRP A 148 -8.71 -9.10 1.57
CA TRP A 148 -9.02 -8.47 0.29
C TRP A 148 -10.45 -7.96 0.20
N ILE A 149 -11.43 -8.80 0.53
CA ILE A 149 -12.86 -8.45 0.43
C ILE A 149 -13.20 -7.30 1.39
N THR A 150 -12.79 -7.39 2.66
CA THR A 150 -13.04 -6.34 3.65
C THR A 150 -12.41 -5.01 3.22
N ALA A 151 -11.16 -5.05 2.78
CA ALA A 151 -10.44 -3.85 2.36
C ALA A 151 -11.06 -3.18 1.13
N LEU A 152 -11.55 -3.95 0.17
CA LEU A 152 -12.18 -3.41 -1.03
C LEU A 152 -13.60 -2.90 -0.77
N LEU A 153 -14.28 -3.35 0.29
CA LEU A 153 -15.60 -2.85 0.67
C LEU A 153 -15.54 -1.54 1.47
N ILE A 154 -14.50 -1.34 2.28
CA ILE A 154 -14.38 -0.17 3.18
C ILE A 154 -14.48 1.18 2.43
N PRO A 155 -13.78 1.44 1.31
CA PRO A 155 -13.83 2.73 0.65
C PRO A 155 -15.10 2.97 -0.17
N VAL A 156 -15.92 1.94 -0.45
CA VAL A 156 -17.10 2.05 -1.32
C VAL A 156 -18.06 3.17 -0.88
N PRO A 157 -18.51 3.25 0.38
CA PRO A 157 -19.48 4.28 0.78
C PRO A 157 -18.93 5.70 0.64
N VAL A 158 -17.70 5.95 1.09
CA VAL A 158 -17.11 7.29 1.07
C VAL A 158 -16.84 7.75 -0.36
N ILE A 159 -16.36 6.87 -1.24
CA ILE A 159 -16.08 7.21 -2.64
C ILE A 159 -17.37 7.43 -3.43
N THR A 160 -18.40 6.62 -3.18
CA THR A 160 -19.71 6.81 -3.80
C THR A 160 -20.31 8.15 -3.40
N GLN A 161 -20.24 8.54 -2.12
CA GLN A 161 -20.75 9.84 -1.67
C GLN A 161 -19.89 10.99 -2.22
N THR A 162 -18.58 10.85 -2.29
CA THR A 162 -17.69 11.85 -2.90
C THR A 162 -18.01 12.06 -4.37
N SER A 163 -18.36 11.02 -5.11
CA SER A 163 -18.76 11.15 -6.53
C SER A 163 -20.06 11.91 -6.75
N GLN A 164 -20.85 12.11 -5.71
CA GLN A 164 -22.12 12.85 -5.74
C GLN A 164 -21.96 14.33 -5.34
N LEU A 165 -20.75 14.77 -5.00
CA LEU A 165 -20.48 16.19 -4.75
C LEU A 165 -20.61 17.01 -6.02
N ALA A 166 -20.90 18.28 -5.88
CA ALA A 166 -20.93 19.21 -7.01
C ALA A 166 -19.51 19.60 -7.42
N TYR A 167 -19.18 19.43 -8.68
CA TYR A 167 -17.92 19.84 -9.28
C TYR A 167 -18.17 20.87 -10.38
N GLY A 168 -17.28 21.85 -10.53
CA GLY A 168 -17.36 22.83 -11.60
C GLY A 168 -16.91 22.29 -12.96
N ASP A 169 -17.13 23.07 -14.02
CA ASP A 169 -16.80 22.66 -15.41
C ASP A 169 -15.32 22.30 -15.62
N THR A 170 -14.42 22.98 -14.90
CA THR A 170 -12.97 22.73 -14.92
C THR A 170 -12.48 22.51 -13.50
N THR A 171 -12.69 21.28 -13.01
CA THR A 171 -12.26 20.92 -11.66
C THR A 171 -10.77 20.58 -11.67
N ARG A 172 -9.98 21.37 -10.94
CA ARG A 172 -8.54 21.17 -10.76
C ARG A 172 -8.25 20.41 -9.47
N VAL A 173 -7.64 19.22 -9.61
CA VAL A 173 -7.18 18.43 -8.48
C VAL A 173 -5.70 18.74 -8.24
N HIS A 174 -5.39 19.32 -7.09
CA HIS A 174 -4.02 19.69 -6.71
C HIS A 174 -3.21 18.48 -6.24
N HIS A 175 -3.06 17.50 -7.14
CA HIS A 175 -2.32 16.27 -6.91
C HIS A 175 -1.84 15.66 -8.24
N CYS A 176 -0.96 14.63 -8.17
CA CYS A 176 -0.53 13.84 -9.33
C CYS A 176 -1.47 12.68 -9.68
N PHE A 177 -2.38 12.34 -8.80
CA PHE A 177 -3.41 11.32 -8.97
C PHE A 177 -4.66 11.71 -8.17
N CYS A 178 -5.76 10.99 -8.37
CA CYS A 178 -7.02 11.25 -7.68
C CYS A 178 -6.98 10.73 -6.24
N ASP A 179 -6.42 11.53 -5.33
CA ASP A 179 -6.52 11.31 -3.89
C ASP A 179 -7.87 11.85 -3.35
N HIS A 180 -8.44 11.15 -2.37
CA HIS A 180 -9.76 11.49 -1.82
C HIS A 180 -9.83 12.95 -1.33
N LEU A 181 -8.88 13.37 -0.48
CA LEU A 181 -8.91 14.72 0.09
C LEU A 181 -8.71 15.79 -1.00
N ALA A 182 -7.78 15.58 -1.94
CA ALA A 182 -7.54 16.51 -3.03
C ALA A 182 -8.77 16.67 -3.95
N VAL A 183 -9.52 15.59 -4.18
CA VAL A 183 -10.74 15.61 -4.98
C VAL A 183 -11.89 16.27 -4.22
N VAL A 184 -12.06 16.02 -2.92
CA VAL A 184 -13.06 16.68 -2.07
C VAL A 184 -12.78 18.19 -2.00
N GLN A 185 -11.53 18.60 -1.86
CA GLN A 185 -11.14 20.03 -1.86
C GLN A 185 -11.38 20.72 -3.22
N ALA A 186 -11.39 19.95 -4.31
CA ALA A 186 -11.70 20.45 -5.64
C ALA A 186 -13.22 20.57 -5.90
N ALA A 187 -14.07 19.99 -5.06
CA ALA A 187 -15.50 20.13 -5.11
C ALA A 187 -15.95 21.52 -4.69
N CYS A 188 -17.18 21.88 -5.02
CA CYS A 188 -17.81 23.08 -4.53
C CYS A 188 -17.96 23.01 -3.02
N SER A 189 -17.47 24.04 -2.32
CA SER A 189 -17.52 24.09 -0.86
C SER A 189 -18.97 24.14 -0.38
N ASP A 190 -19.40 23.10 0.30
CA ASP A 190 -20.67 22.98 1.01
C ASP A 190 -20.51 22.05 2.22
N PHE A 191 -21.54 21.97 3.06
CA PHE A 191 -21.56 21.08 4.22
C PHE A 191 -21.24 19.61 3.87
N ARG A 192 -21.59 19.15 2.66
CA ARG A 192 -21.30 17.79 2.22
C ARG A 192 -19.81 17.57 1.98
N ALA A 193 -19.10 18.55 1.43
CA ALA A 193 -17.66 18.48 1.24
C ALA A 193 -16.93 18.45 2.60
N ASP A 194 -17.34 19.27 3.55
CA ASP A 194 -16.78 19.24 4.92
C ASP A 194 -17.05 17.89 5.62
N PHE A 195 -18.26 17.37 5.48
CA PHE A 195 -18.60 16.04 6.02
C PHE A 195 -17.76 14.94 5.38
N GLN A 196 -17.52 14.97 4.06
CA GLN A 196 -16.66 14.00 3.36
C GLN A 196 -15.20 14.10 3.82
N THR A 197 -14.69 15.29 4.07
CA THR A 197 -13.36 15.48 4.65
C THR A 197 -13.25 14.82 6.03
N PHE A 198 -14.23 15.05 6.89
CA PHE A 198 -14.28 14.43 8.23
C PHE A 198 -14.42 12.90 8.14
N LEU A 199 -15.31 12.40 7.30
CA LEU A 199 -15.56 10.95 7.12
C LEU A 199 -14.33 10.25 6.58
N GLY A 200 -13.70 10.81 5.54
CA GLY A 200 -12.47 10.27 4.96
C GLY A 200 -11.33 10.20 5.99
N PHE A 201 -11.14 11.26 6.78
CA PHE A 201 -10.17 11.26 7.86
C PHE A 201 -10.47 10.21 8.93
N SER A 202 -11.73 10.08 9.35
CA SER A 202 -12.15 9.11 10.36
C SER A 202 -11.93 7.67 9.91
N ILE A 203 -12.26 7.35 8.66
CA ILE A 203 -11.98 6.04 8.05
C ILE A 203 -10.48 5.80 7.99
N ALA A 204 -9.71 6.77 7.48
CA ALA A 204 -8.27 6.66 7.36
C ALA A 204 -7.58 6.41 8.72
N MET A 205 -8.01 7.09 9.78
CA MET A 205 -7.55 6.85 11.15
C MET A 205 -7.92 5.43 11.62
N THR A 206 -9.16 5.01 11.41
CA THR A 206 -9.63 3.68 11.82
C THR A 206 -8.83 2.56 11.12
N VAL A 207 -8.68 2.64 9.80
CA VAL A 207 -7.96 1.61 9.02
C VAL A 207 -6.43 1.64 9.22
N SER A 208 -5.90 2.68 9.84
CA SER A 208 -4.49 2.74 10.25
C SER A 208 -4.29 2.26 11.69
N VAL A 209 -5.07 2.80 12.63
CA VAL A 209 -4.88 2.55 14.07
C VAL A 209 -5.30 1.14 14.48
N VAL A 210 -6.44 0.64 13.97
CA VAL A 210 -6.93 -0.70 14.34
C VAL A 210 -5.97 -1.81 13.87
N PRO A 211 -5.56 -1.88 12.59
CA PRO A 211 -4.59 -2.88 12.17
C PRO A 211 -3.24 -2.75 12.88
N LEU A 212 -2.74 -1.54 13.09
CA LEU A 212 -1.49 -1.32 13.82
C LEU A 212 -1.58 -1.83 15.26
N SER A 213 -2.71 -1.61 15.94
CA SER A 213 -2.94 -2.11 17.29
C SER A 213 -2.95 -3.64 17.33
N LEU A 214 -3.56 -4.30 16.34
CA LEU A 214 -3.57 -5.77 16.24
C LEU A 214 -2.18 -6.35 15.97
N VAL A 215 -1.40 -5.71 15.09
CA VAL A 215 0.00 -6.09 14.85
C VAL A 215 0.82 -5.92 16.13
N THR A 216 0.69 -4.78 16.79
CA THR A 216 1.39 -4.48 18.04
C THR A 216 1.06 -5.50 19.12
N LEU A 217 -0.21 -5.82 19.32
CA LEU A 217 -0.66 -6.84 20.28
C LEU A 217 -0.05 -8.20 19.97
N SER A 218 -0.05 -8.63 18.71
CA SER A 218 0.57 -9.89 18.27
C SER A 218 2.06 -9.91 18.62
N TYR A 219 2.78 -8.83 18.35
CA TYR A 219 4.22 -8.75 18.65
C TYR A 219 4.54 -8.63 20.14
N VAL A 220 3.69 -8.01 20.94
CA VAL A 220 3.84 -8.05 22.42
C VAL A 220 3.82 -9.51 22.90
N HIS A 221 2.85 -10.31 22.45
CA HIS A 221 2.78 -11.72 22.80
C HIS A 221 3.96 -12.54 22.27
N ILE A 222 4.41 -12.26 21.04
CA ILE A 222 5.60 -12.89 20.46
C ILE A 222 6.83 -12.61 21.31
N ILE A 223 7.07 -11.35 21.68
CA ILE A 223 8.23 -10.95 22.49
C ILE A 223 8.19 -11.67 23.86
N LEU A 224 7.03 -11.65 24.54
CA LEU A 224 6.87 -12.34 25.81
C LEU A 224 7.15 -13.85 25.70
N SER A 225 6.78 -14.48 24.58
CA SER A 225 7.04 -15.89 24.31
C SER A 225 8.53 -16.14 24.01
N VAL A 226 9.16 -15.28 23.22
CA VAL A 226 10.59 -15.38 22.86
C VAL A 226 11.47 -15.21 24.10
N LEU A 227 11.10 -14.33 25.03
CA LEU A 227 11.85 -14.14 26.29
C LEU A 227 11.85 -15.38 27.19
N LYS A 228 10.85 -16.27 27.05
CA LYS A 228 10.77 -17.55 27.77
C LYS A 228 11.64 -18.65 27.15
N ILE A 229 12.20 -18.45 25.96
CA ILE A 229 13.09 -19.43 25.30
C ILE A 229 14.45 -19.38 26.00
N ASN A 230 14.89 -20.51 26.56
CA ASN A 230 16.15 -20.58 27.33
C ASN A 230 17.40 -20.47 26.44
N SER A 231 17.36 -20.99 25.20
CA SER A 231 18.51 -20.99 24.29
C SER A 231 18.66 -19.65 23.57
N LYS A 232 19.87 -19.10 23.53
CA LYS A 232 20.22 -17.87 22.79
C LYS A 232 19.97 -18.06 21.29
N GLU A 233 20.30 -19.23 20.75
CA GLU A 233 20.10 -19.57 19.33
C GLU A 233 18.62 -19.59 18.96
N GLY A 234 17.76 -20.19 19.82
CA GLY A 234 16.32 -20.21 19.61
C GLY A 234 15.71 -18.80 19.58
N ARG A 235 16.16 -17.91 20.48
CA ARG A 235 15.73 -16.50 20.49
C ARG A 235 16.17 -15.76 19.22
N LEU A 236 17.41 -15.94 18.78
CA LEU A 236 17.92 -15.33 17.54
C LEU A 236 17.16 -15.80 16.31
N LYS A 237 16.86 -17.10 16.24
CA LYS A 237 16.06 -17.67 15.14
C LYS A 237 14.66 -17.09 15.09
N ALA A 238 13.96 -17.00 16.22
CA ALA A 238 12.63 -16.41 16.31
C ALA A 238 12.66 -14.92 15.90
N PHE A 239 13.64 -14.15 16.38
CA PHE A 239 13.80 -12.75 16.01
C PHE A 239 14.10 -12.56 14.54
N SER A 240 15.00 -13.36 13.96
CA SER A 240 15.32 -13.33 12.53
C SER A 240 14.09 -13.60 11.66
N THR A 241 13.23 -14.53 12.09
CA THR A 241 11.98 -14.88 11.38
C THR A 241 10.98 -13.71 11.37
N CYS A 242 10.95 -12.90 12.43
CA CYS A 242 10.04 -11.75 12.56
C CYS A 242 10.60 -10.46 11.95
N SER A 243 11.91 -10.34 11.81
CA SER A 243 12.57 -9.08 11.45
C SER A 243 12.14 -8.54 10.08
N SER A 244 11.96 -9.41 9.09
CA SER A 244 11.50 -9.00 7.75
C SER A 244 10.10 -8.38 7.81
N HIS A 245 9.17 -9.04 8.51
CA HIS A 245 7.81 -8.55 8.66
C HIS A 245 7.75 -7.23 9.44
N LEU A 246 8.52 -7.11 10.53
CA LEU A 246 8.59 -5.86 11.31
C LEU A 246 9.15 -4.70 10.51
N LEU A 247 10.14 -4.93 9.65
CA LEU A 247 10.68 -3.90 8.76
C LEU A 247 9.64 -3.44 7.74
N VAL A 248 8.88 -4.37 7.15
CA VAL A 248 7.80 -4.04 6.22
C VAL A 248 6.69 -3.26 6.92
N VAL A 249 6.24 -3.69 8.10
CA VAL A 249 5.27 -2.96 8.93
C VAL A 249 5.79 -1.56 9.25
N GLY A 250 7.05 -1.44 9.67
CA GLY A 250 7.68 -0.16 9.97
C GLY A 250 7.72 0.77 8.76
N THR A 251 8.11 0.26 7.58
CA THR A 251 8.14 1.03 6.33
C THR A 251 6.74 1.52 5.94
N TYR A 252 5.74 0.64 5.99
CA TYR A 252 4.36 0.96 5.67
C TYR A 252 3.81 2.08 6.57
N TYR A 253 3.87 1.90 7.90
CA TYR A 253 3.34 2.89 8.84
C TYR A 253 4.15 4.17 8.91
N PHE A 254 5.46 4.12 8.71
CA PHE A 254 6.28 5.32 8.55
C PHE A 254 5.85 6.14 7.34
N SER A 255 5.63 5.50 6.19
CA SER A 255 5.19 6.16 4.96
C SER A 255 3.81 6.80 5.12
N ILE A 256 2.87 6.11 5.78
CA ILE A 256 1.55 6.66 6.14
C ILE A 256 1.70 7.86 7.07
N ALA A 257 2.52 7.77 8.09
CA ALA A 257 2.73 8.87 9.04
C ALA A 257 3.27 10.12 8.33
N VAL A 258 4.24 9.96 7.42
CA VAL A 258 4.77 11.07 6.60
C VAL A 258 3.66 11.71 5.76
N ALA A 259 2.83 10.89 5.08
CA ALA A 259 1.71 11.37 4.30
C ALA A 259 0.71 12.15 5.18
N TYR A 260 0.32 11.62 6.35
CA TYR A 260 -0.61 12.31 7.26
C TYR A 260 -0.05 13.60 7.84
N VAL A 261 1.22 13.61 8.25
CA VAL A 261 1.86 14.83 8.77
C VAL A 261 1.87 15.92 7.72
N SER A 262 2.11 15.57 6.45
CA SER A 262 2.11 16.53 5.36
C SER A 262 0.76 17.25 5.18
N TYR A 263 -0.37 16.64 5.56
CA TYR A 263 -1.69 17.27 5.56
C TYR A 263 -1.95 18.23 6.73
N ARG A 264 -1.12 18.18 7.78
CA ARG A 264 -1.30 18.98 9.01
C ARG A 264 -0.33 20.13 9.16
N VAL A 265 0.74 20.10 8.37
CA VAL A 265 1.79 21.14 8.41
C VAL A 265 1.60 22.05 7.21
N ASP A 266 1.78 23.35 7.42
CA ASP A 266 1.77 24.36 6.34
C ASP A 266 3.08 24.26 5.54
N ILE A 267 3.05 23.41 4.51
CA ILE A 267 4.18 23.15 3.61
C ILE A 267 3.78 23.43 2.16
N PRO A 268 4.76 23.74 1.30
CA PRO A 268 4.50 23.92 -0.12
C PRO A 268 3.79 22.72 -0.75
N MET A 269 2.85 22.99 -1.66
CA MET A 269 2.03 21.98 -2.33
C MET A 269 2.86 20.83 -2.94
N ASP A 270 3.99 21.15 -3.58
CA ASP A 270 4.85 20.15 -4.21
C ASP A 270 5.43 19.17 -3.19
N ILE A 271 5.80 19.64 -1.99
CA ILE A 271 6.30 18.78 -0.92
C ILE A 271 5.18 17.88 -0.40
N HIS A 272 3.97 18.40 -0.25
CA HIS A 272 2.81 17.65 0.15
C HIS A 272 2.49 16.52 -0.85
N VAL A 273 2.39 16.87 -2.14
CA VAL A 273 2.16 15.89 -3.21
C VAL A 273 3.26 14.85 -3.26
N MET A 274 4.54 15.29 -3.14
CA MET A 274 5.69 14.36 -3.13
C MET A 274 5.64 13.39 -1.96
N SER A 275 5.22 13.82 -0.77
CA SER A 275 5.08 12.93 0.40
C SER A 275 4.09 11.79 0.15
N ASN A 276 2.96 12.09 -0.50
CA ASN A 276 1.96 11.10 -0.87
C ASN A 276 2.45 10.17 -1.99
N VAL A 277 3.19 10.70 -2.95
CA VAL A 277 3.79 9.91 -4.02
C VAL A 277 4.88 8.98 -3.48
N ILE A 278 5.73 9.45 -2.55
CA ILE A 278 6.72 8.62 -1.86
C ILE A 278 6.02 7.47 -1.11
N PHE A 279 4.91 7.73 -0.42
CA PHE A 279 4.10 6.68 0.19
C PHE A 279 3.74 5.57 -0.81
N SER A 280 3.28 5.95 -2.00
CA SER A 280 2.85 4.98 -3.02
C SER A 280 3.99 4.17 -3.65
N ILE A 281 5.24 4.59 -3.48
CA ILE A 281 6.43 3.95 -4.10
C ILE A 281 7.25 3.19 -3.06
N LEU A 282 7.41 3.74 -1.85
CA LEU A 282 8.42 3.29 -0.89
C LEU A 282 8.19 1.85 -0.45
N THR A 283 6.97 1.52 -0.04
CA THR A 283 6.65 0.17 0.43
C THR A 283 6.75 -0.87 -0.67
N PRO A 284 6.12 -0.70 -1.86
CA PRO A 284 6.26 -1.65 -2.96
C PRO A 284 7.69 -1.85 -3.46
N LEU A 285 8.54 -0.83 -3.34
CA LEU A 285 9.95 -0.91 -3.70
C LEU A 285 10.76 -1.68 -2.65
N LEU A 286 10.53 -1.41 -1.37
CA LEU A 286 11.32 -1.98 -0.29
C LEU A 286 10.89 -3.40 0.10
N ASN A 287 9.63 -3.77 -0.07
CA ASN A 287 9.12 -5.09 0.28
C ASN A 287 9.95 -6.25 -0.32
N PRO A 288 10.17 -6.34 -1.64
CA PRO A 288 10.98 -7.41 -2.21
C PRO A 288 12.44 -7.36 -1.76
N ILE A 289 13.00 -6.17 -1.53
CA ILE A 289 14.37 -5.99 -1.05
C ILE A 289 14.51 -6.51 0.38
N ILE A 290 13.61 -6.11 1.28
CA ILE A 290 13.61 -6.53 2.68
C ILE A 290 13.51 -8.04 2.79
N TYR A 291 12.56 -8.68 2.09
CA TYR A 291 12.40 -10.13 2.12
C TYR A 291 13.59 -10.86 1.50
N THR A 292 14.16 -10.37 0.40
CA THR A 292 15.34 -10.98 -0.22
C THR A 292 16.59 -10.87 0.65
N LEU A 293 16.78 -9.77 1.35
CA LEU A 293 17.98 -9.55 2.17
C LEU A 293 17.88 -10.19 3.55
N ARG A 294 16.71 -10.18 4.17
CA ARG A 294 16.51 -10.58 5.57
C ARG A 294 15.98 -12.00 5.74
N ASN A 295 15.21 -12.52 4.78
CA ASN A 295 14.68 -13.87 4.84
C ASN A 295 15.63 -14.84 4.12
N MET A 296 16.27 -15.74 4.88
CA MET A 296 17.26 -16.67 4.36
C MET A 296 16.68 -17.66 3.33
N GLU A 297 15.44 -18.11 3.51
CA GLU A 297 14.76 -19.03 2.58
C GLU A 297 14.48 -18.34 1.25
N VAL A 298 13.91 -17.13 1.27
CA VAL A 298 13.68 -16.32 0.07
C VAL A 298 15.00 -16.00 -0.62
N LYS A 299 16.02 -15.57 0.14
CA LYS A 299 17.35 -15.28 -0.39
C LYS A 299 17.98 -16.48 -1.11
N SER A 300 17.88 -17.65 -0.51
CA SER A 300 18.37 -18.90 -1.10
C SER A 300 17.63 -19.26 -2.39
N ALA A 301 16.30 -19.17 -2.38
CA ALA A 301 15.48 -19.46 -3.54
C ALA A 301 15.71 -18.47 -4.69
N VAL A 302 15.86 -17.17 -4.40
CA VAL A 302 16.20 -16.14 -5.41
C VAL A 302 17.57 -16.41 -6.01
N LYS A 303 18.58 -16.73 -5.20
CA LYS A 303 19.90 -17.14 -5.70
C LYS A 303 19.82 -18.35 -6.61
N LYS A 304 19.15 -19.41 -6.19
CA LYS A 304 18.93 -20.61 -6.98
C LYS A 304 18.24 -20.30 -8.32
N PHE A 305 17.22 -19.44 -8.30
CA PHE A 305 16.50 -19.02 -9.50
C PHE A 305 17.40 -18.25 -10.49
N ILE A 306 18.27 -17.36 -10.00
CA ILE A 306 19.19 -16.58 -10.83
C ILE A 306 20.30 -17.47 -11.38
N PHE A 307 20.92 -18.32 -10.55
CA PHE A 307 22.11 -19.12 -10.93
C PHE A 307 21.78 -20.44 -11.64
N LEU A 308 20.53 -20.94 -11.56
CA LEU A 308 20.12 -22.14 -12.34
C LEU A 308 19.72 -21.81 -13.79
N LYS A 309 19.67 -20.52 -14.17
CA LYS A 309 19.43 -20.07 -15.56
C LYS A 309 20.70 -19.65 -16.29
N ILE A 310 21.87 -19.80 -15.66
CA ILE A 310 23.19 -19.67 -16.26
C ILE A 310 23.87 -21.03 -16.26
#